data_b72920cf4039e509cd8041a7354b96a1
#
_entry.id   b72920cf4039e509cd8041a7354b96a1
#
_cell.length_a   1.000
_cell.length_b   1.000
_cell.length_c   1.000
_cell.angle_alpha   90.00
_cell.angle_beta   90.00
_cell.angle_gamma   90.00
#
_symmetry.space_group_name_H-M   'P 1'
#
loop_
_entity.id
_entity.type
_entity.pdbx_description
1 polymer ?
#
loop_
_entity_poly.entity_id
_entity_poly.type
_entity_poly.pdbx_seq_one_letter_code
_entity_poly.pdbx_strand_id
1 'polypeptide(L)'
;MAIFRSFWQAGFEGADFITRAGHPLSMDNATAHDVRYAEDYRALMPFNMHTVRESVGWRLVDKSGSYDFTTVAKKMMSAKENGIQICWTICHYGFPANLDFFSPEFVSRFAHLCGSLAAFLRPWYEEPPVYSPINEISFTAWGIAEGLFPTTPPGVGQSELVKRQLVRAAKKK
;
A
#
# COMPACT_ATOMS: atom_id res chain seq x y z
N MET A 1 -20.27 -15.10 -7.72
CA MET A 1 -19.32 -15.52 -6.66
C MET A 1 -19.04 -14.34 -5.74
N ALA A 2 -18.84 -14.58 -4.44
CA ALA A 2 -18.41 -13.52 -3.52
C ALA A 2 -16.94 -13.15 -3.82
N ILE A 3 -16.62 -11.85 -3.85
CA ILE A 3 -15.25 -11.36 -4.08
C ILE A 3 -14.34 -11.69 -2.88
N PHE A 4 -14.91 -11.66 -1.67
CA PHE A 4 -14.19 -11.90 -0.43
C PHE A 4 -14.50 -13.27 0.17
N ARG A 5 -13.48 -13.92 0.74
CA ARG A 5 -13.61 -15.27 1.35
C ARG A 5 -14.36 -15.27 2.67
N SER A 6 -14.47 -14.13 3.35
CA SER A 6 -15.23 -13.99 4.59
C SER A 6 -16.02 -12.68 4.61
N PHE A 7 -17.14 -12.69 5.35
CA PHE A 7 -17.96 -11.49 5.56
C PHE A 7 -17.21 -10.48 6.44
N TRP A 8 -16.68 -10.95 7.59
CA TRP A 8 -15.80 -10.14 8.43
C TRP A 8 -14.40 -10.17 7.88
N GLN A 9 -13.78 -9.02 7.81
CA GLN A 9 -12.44 -8.83 7.29
C GLN A 9 -11.58 -8.16 8.37
N ALA A 10 -10.33 -8.57 8.48
CA ALA A 10 -9.34 -7.88 9.27
C ALA A 10 -8.54 -6.90 8.41
N GLY A 11 -7.86 -5.96 9.05
CA GLY A 11 -6.92 -5.06 8.41
C GLY A 11 -5.76 -4.80 9.34
N PHE A 12 -4.56 -4.91 8.80
CA PHE A 12 -3.35 -4.48 9.49
C PHE A 12 -3.00 -3.08 9.00
N GLU A 13 -2.79 -2.16 9.97
CA GLU A 13 -2.47 -0.78 9.64
C GLU A 13 -1.08 -0.69 9.06
N GLY A 14 -1.01 -0.48 7.76
CA GLY A 14 0.25 -0.44 7.02
C GLY A 14 0.63 0.96 6.54
N ALA A 15 0.21 2.01 7.24
CA ALA A 15 0.62 3.37 6.92
C ALA A 15 2.14 3.50 6.96
N ASP A 16 2.69 4.08 5.92
CA ASP A 16 4.11 4.21 5.69
C ASP A 16 4.38 5.55 5.00
N PHE A 17 5.07 6.47 5.67
CA PHE A 17 5.37 7.80 5.13
C PHE A 17 6.55 8.46 5.85
N ILE A 18 7.01 9.58 5.30
CA ILE A 18 7.94 10.48 5.98
C ILE A 18 7.10 11.51 6.73
N THR A 19 7.36 11.68 8.03
CA THR A 19 6.66 12.68 8.86
C THR A 19 7.12 14.11 8.51
N ARG A 20 6.37 15.11 8.96
CA ARG A 20 6.76 16.53 8.84
C ARG A 20 8.15 16.84 9.39
N ALA A 21 8.59 16.09 10.39
CA ALA A 21 9.94 16.24 10.98
C ALA A 21 11.04 15.50 10.18
N GLY A 22 10.71 14.88 9.05
CA GLY A 22 11.64 14.16 8.20
C GLY A 22 11.93 12.71 8.68
N HIS A 23 11.21 12.21 9.69
CA HIS A 23 11.42 10.86 10.18
C HIS A 23 10.56 9.86 9.42
N PRO A 24 11.12 8.68 9.02
CA PRO A 24 10.33 7.61 8.44
C PRO A 24 9.44 6.98 9.51
N LEU A 25 8.18 6.73 9.16
CA LEU A 25 7.22 5.99 9.96
C LEU A 25 6.76 4.78 9.16
N SER A 26 6.67 3.63 9.81
CA SER A 26 6.02 2.43 9.29
C SER A 26 5.20 1.81 10.42
N MET A 27 3.90 1.70 10.22
CA MET A 27 3.01 1.09 11.21
C MET A 27 3.22 -0.42 11.31
N ASP A 28 3.54 -1.10 10.21
CA ASP A 28 3.94 -2.52 10.23
C ASP A 28 5.10 -2.74 11.22
N ASN A 29 6.11 -1.87 11.15
CA ASN A 29 7.26 -1.96 12.08
C ASN A 29 6.89 -1.57 13.51
N ALA A 30 6.11 -0.50 13.69
CA ALA A 30 5.70 -0.03 15.02
C ALA A 30 4.83 -1.03 15.78
N THR A 31 4.06 -1.86 15.06
CA THR A 31 3.24 -2.94 15.63
C THR A 31 3.92 -4.31 15.60
N ALA A 32 5.13 -4.38 15.06
CA ALA A 32 5.87 -5.62 14.80
C ALA A 32 5.16 -6.57 13.81
N HIS A 33 4.18 -6.08 13.05
CA HIS A 33 3.47 -6.88 12.05
C HIS A 33 4.40 -7.33 10.91
N ASP A 34 5.42 -6.56 10.57
CA ASP A 34 6.46 -6.88 9.59
C ASP A 34 7.24 -8.17 9.89
N VAL A 35 7.24 -8.63 11.14
CA VAL A 35 7.89 -9.88 11.60
C VAL A 35 6.89 -10.88 12.18
N ARG A 36 5.69 -10.46 12.60
CA ARG A 36 4.69 -11.30 13.26
C ARG A 36 3.47 -11.63 12.40
N TYR A 37 3.44 -11.25 11.13
CA TYR A 37 2.29 -11.46 10.24
C TYR A 37 1.75 -12.90 10.25
N ALA A 38 2.60 -13.93 10.42
CA ALA A 38 2.16 -15.31 10.49
C ALA A 38 1.38 -15.64 11.78
N GLU A 39 1.78 -15.04 12.91
CA GLU A 39 1.05 -15.16 14.17
C GLU A 39 -0.27 -14.40 14.11
N ASP A 40 -0.22 -13.19 13.57
CA ASP A 40 -1.37 -12.31 13.42
C ASP A 40 -2.45 -12.96 12.53
N TYR A 41 -2.05 -13.60 11.41
CA TYR A 41 -2.99 -14.33 10.56
C TYR A 41 -3.62 -15.53 11.28
N ARG A 42 -2.84 -16.30 12.04
CA ARG A 42 -3.38 -17.40 12.84
C ARG A 42 -4.37 -16.92 13.89
N ALA A 43 -4.14 -15.75 14.49
CA ALA A 43 -5.04 -15.17 15.48
C ALA A 43 -6.44 -14.82 14.93
N LEU A 44 -6.59 -14.71 13.61
CA LEU A 44 -7.88 -14.44 12.96
C LEU A 44 -8.76 -15.69 12.78
N MET A 45 -8.16 -16.87 12.79
CA MET A 45 -8.87 -18.12 12.50
C MET A 45 -10.04 -18.41 13.44
N PRO A 46 -9.91 -18.23 14.78
CA PRO A 46 -11.04 -18.44 15.70
C PRO A 46 -12.25 -17.54 15.43
N PHE A 47 -12.04 -16.41 14.74
CA PHE A 47 -13.09 -15.44 14.37
C PHE A 47 -13.66 -15.66 12.96
N ASN A 48 -13.25 -16.74 12.28
CA ASN A 48 -13.64 -17.06 10.91
C ASN A 48 -13.36 -15.88 9.92
N MET A 49 -12.28 -15.15 10.15
CA MET A 49 -11.82 -14.07 9.28
C MET A 49 -10.77 -14.60 8.30
N HIS A 50 -11.16 -14.78 7.04
CA HIS A 50 -10.31 -15.32 5.98
C HIS A 50 -9.93 -14.30 4.92
N THR A 51 -10.26 -13.04 5.13
CA THR A 51 -9.86 -11.92 4.27
C THR A 51 -9.20 -10.84 5.11
N VAL A 52 -8.01 -10.39 4.70
CA VAL A 52 -7.26 -9.33 5.35
C VAL A 52 -6.90 -8.23 4.36
N ARG A 53 -6.76 -7.02 4.87
CA ARG A 53 -6.17 -5.91 4.14
C ARG A 53 -4.72 -5.74 4.57
N GLU A 54 -3.81 -5.71 3.58
CA GLU A 54 -2.37 -5.56 3.75
C GLU A 54 -1.85 -4.39 2.92
N SER A 55 -0.76 -3.79 3.34
CA SER A 55 -0.07 -2.76 2.59
C SER A 55 1.20 -3.27 1.94
N VAL A 56 1.41 -2.88 0.69
CA VAL A 56 2.66 -3.11 -0.06
C VAL A 56 3.74 -2.12 0.38
N GLY A 57 3.35 -0.86 0.59
CA GLY A 57 4.27 0.22 0.98
C GLY A 57 5.13 0.71 -0.20
N TRP A 58 4.57 1.55 -1.10
CA TRP A 58 5.28 2.04 -2.27
C TRP A 58 6.68 2.56 -1.94
N ARG A 59 6.81 3.42 -0.94
CA ARG A 59 8.11 3.97 -0.49
C ARG A 59 9.11 2.89 -0.09
N LEU A 60 8.63 1.78 0.50
CA LEU A 60 9.47 0.71 1.02
C LEU A 60 9.96 -0.23 -0.08
N VAL A 61 9.11 -0.55 -1.05
CA VAL A 61 9.44 -1.51 -2.12
C VAL A 61 10.17 -0.88 -3.29
N ASP A 62 10.00 0.43 -3.52
CA ASP A 62 10.59 1.12 -4.67
C ASP A 62 12.07 1.49 -4.40
N LYS A 63 12.97 0.90 -5.16
CA LYS A 63 14.42 1.14 -5.14
C LYS A 63 14.84 1.89 -6.40
N SER A 64 14.39 3.14 -6.54
CA SER A 64 14.68 4.00 -7.69
C SER A 64 14.23 3.43 -9.04
N GLY A 65 13.04 2.80 -9.06
CA GLY A 65 12.42 2.24 -10.27
C GLY A 65 12.59 0.75 -10.46
N SER A 66 13.38 0.08 -9.62
CA SER A 66 13.32 -1.36 -9.39
C SER A 66 12.54 -1.65 -8.11
N TYR A 67 11.95 -2.84 -7.98
CA TYR A 67 11.06 -3.15 -6.86
C TYR A 67 11.53 -4.38 -6.10
N ASP A 68 11.64 -4.22 -4.78
CA ASP A 68 11.90 -5.32 -3.85
C ASP A 68 10.59 -5.79 -3.21
N PHE A 69 10.05 -6.90 -3.70
CA PHE A 69 8.82 -7.50 -3.19
C PHE A 69 9.07 -8.63 -2.15
N THR A 70 10.24 -8.68 -1.53
CA THR A 70 10.57 -9.73 -0.55
C THR A 70 9.56 -9.79 0.60
N THR A 71 9.16 -8.64 1.15
CA THR A 71 8.17 -8.58 2.24
C THR A 71 6.78 -9.01 1.75
N VAL A 72 6.40 -8.59 0.55
CA VAL A 72 5.13 -9.01 -0.09
C VAL A 72 5.09 -10.52 -0.28
N ALA A 73 6.20 -11.14 -0.75
CA ALA A 73 6.31 -12.58 -0.89
C ALA A 73 6.11 -13.32 0.44
N LYS A 74 6.77 -12.85 1.50
CA LYS A 74 6.66 -13.45 2.84
C LYS A 74 5.23 -13.41 3.37
N LYS A 75 4.57 -12.24 3.30
CA LYS A 75 3.16 -12.09 3.68
C LYS A 75 2.27 -13.00 2.84
N MET A 76 2.49 -13.08 1.53
CA MET A 76 1.74 -13.93 0.62
C MET A 76 1.89 -15.42 0.94
N MET A 77 3.11 -15.90 1.19
CA MET A 77 3.36 -17.29 1.58
C MET A 77 2.62 -17.65 2.87
N SER A 78 2.76 -16.82 3.89
CA SER A 78 2.07 -17.03 5.18
C SER A 78 0.55 -16.97 5.05
N ALA A 79 0.01 -16.06 4.24
CA ALA A 79 -1.42 -15.98 3.97
C ALA A 79 -1.93 -17.27 3.31
N LYS A 80 -1.19 -17.82 2.35
CA LYS A 80 -1.53 -19.08 1.68
C LYS A 80 -1.54 -20.25 2.67
N GLU A 81 -0.53 -20.36 3.53
CA GLU A 81 -0.45 -21.38 4.58
C GLU A 81 -1.62 -21.34 5.57
N ASN A 82 -2.15 -20.16 5.84
CA ASN A 82 -3.25 -19.93 6.76
C ASN A 82 -4.63 -19.80 6.08
N GLY A 83 -4.73 -20.03 4.77
CA GLY A 83 -6.01 -19.90 4.04
C GLY A 83 -6.55 -18.47 3.97
N ILE A 84 -5.70 -17.46 4.11
CA ILE A 84 -6.06 -16.04 4.08
C ILE A 84 -6.03 -15.52 2.64
N GLN A 85 -7.04 -14.75 2.29
CA GLN A 85 -7.07 -13.89 1.10
C GLN A 85 -6.56 -12.50 1.48
N ILE A 86 -5.62 -11.96 0.70
CA ILE A 86 -5.14 -10.59 0.92
C ILE A 86 -5.80 -9.63 -0.08
N CYS A 87 -6.29 -8.51 0.44
CA CYS A 87 -6.63 -7.30 -0.30
C CYS A 87 -5.43 -6.33 -0.19
N TRP A 88 -4.74 -6.09 -1.30
CA TRP A 88 -3.49 -5.33 -1.31
C TRP A 88 -3.74 -3.83 -1.46
N THR A 89 -3.32 -3.04 -0.47
CA THR A 89 -3.19 -1.58 -0.58
C THR A 89 -1.79 -1.26 -1.09
N ILE A 90 -1.68 -0.64 -2.28
CA ILE A 90 -0.38 -0.45 -2.92
C ILE A 90 0.34 0.77 -2.35
N CYS A 91 -0.34 1.89 -2.21
CA CYS A 91 0.18 3.11 -1.57
C CYS A 91 -0.65 3.46 -0.35
N HIS A 92 -0.02 3.47 0.84
CA HIS A 92 -0.64 3.84 2.10
C HIS A 92 0.10 5.07 2.67
N TYR A 93 -0.13 6.23 2.04
CA TYR A 93 0.40 7.59 2.26
C TYR A 93 1.83 7.80 1.76
N GLY A 94 2.74 6.82 1.86
CA GLY A 94 4.14 6.99 1.49
C GLY A 94 4.45 6.69 0.03
N PHE A 95 5.32 7.51 -0.55
CA PHE A 95 5.88 7.36 -1.90
C PHE A 95 7.38 7.72 -1.90
N PRO A 96 8.14 7.35 -2.94
CA PRO A 96 9.57 7.68 -3.00
C PRO A 96 9.84 9.19 -2.90
N ALA A 97 10.70 9.59 -1.95
CA ALA A 97 10.97 10.99 -1.65
C ALA A 97 11.69 11.75 -2.79
N ASN A 98 12.34 11.02 -3.69
CA ASN A 98 13.06 11.57 -4.84
C ASN A 98 12.17 11.81 -6.07
N LEU A 99 10.87 11.55 -6.00
CA LEU A 99 9.93 11.83 -7.07
C LEU A 99 9.36 13.25 -6.95
N ASP A 100 9.34 13.97 -8.06
CA ASP A 100 8.51 15.16 -8.18
C ASP A 100 7.04 14.74 -8.17
N PHE A 101 6.36 15.04 -7.07
CA PHE A 101 4.97 14.63 -6.83
C PHE A 101 4.01 15.12 -7.91
N PHE A 102 4.22 16.33 -8.45
CA PHE A 102 3.33 16.92 -9.45
C PHE A 102 3.72 16.60 -10.89
N SER A 103 4.81 15.89 -11.09
CA SER A 103 5.26 15.49 -12.44
C SER A 103 4.43 14.35 -13.04
N PRO A 104 4.46 14.19 -14.38
CA PRO A 104 3.94 12.99 -15.04
C PRO A 104 4.67 11.72 -14.62
N GLU A 105 5.93 11.82 -14.19
CA GLU A 105 6.74 10.70 -13.74
C GLU A 105 6.14 10.02 -12.51
N PHE A 106 5.61 10.79 -11.55
CA PHE A 106 4.92 10.24 -10.39
C PHE A 106 3.81 9.25 -10.81
N VAL A 107 2.99 9.66 -11.77
CA VAL A 107 1.88 8.84 -12.30
C VAL A 107 2.40 7.60 -13.03
N SER A 108 3.40 7.76 -13.91
CA SER A 108 3.93 6.63 -14.68
C SER A 108 4.68 5.64 -13.80
N ARG A 109 5.40 6.10 -12.79
CA ARG A 109 6.13 5.24 -11.87
C ARG A 109 5.19 4.45 -10.95
N PHE A 110 4.11 5.06 -10.49
CA PHE A 110 3.07 4.34 -9.76
C PHE A 110 2.40 3.26 -10.63
N ALA A 111 2.06 3.58 -11.88
CA ALA A 111 1.50 2.61 -12.82
C ALA A 111 2.47 1.45 -13.10
N HIS A 112 3.78 1.73 -13.22
CA HIS A 112 4.81 0.71 -13.39
C HIS A 112 4.93 -0.18 -12.14
N LEU A 113 4.88 0.39 -10.94
CA LEU A 113 4.80 -0.39 -9.69
C LEU A 113 3.59 -1.33 -9.70
N CYS A 114 2.40 -0.81 -10.02
CA CYS A 114 1.17 -1.61 -10.05
C CYS A 114 1.29 -2.78 -11.04
N GLY A 115 1.81 -2.54 -12.24
CA GLY A 115 2.04 -3.58 -13.24
C GLY A 115 3.06 -4.62 -12.79
N SER A 116 4.17 -4.19 -12.21
CA SER A 116 5.21 -5.07 -11.68
C SER A 116 4.71 -5.93 -10.52
N LEU A 117 3.94 -5.33 -9.61
CA LEU A 117 3.31 -6.06 -8.49
C LEU A 117 2.30 -7.09 -8.99
N ALA A 118 1.45 -6.72 -9.94
CA ALA A 118 0.46 -7.63 -10.52
C ALA A 118 1.14 -8.82 -11.21
N ALA A 119 2.20 -8.57 -11.98
CA ALA A 119 3.00 -9.63 -12.61
C ALA A 119 3.67 -10.54 -11.56
N PHE A 120 4.23 -9.96 -10.50
CA PHE A 120 4.85 -10.69 -9.39
C PHE A 120 3.85 -11.57 -8.64
N LEU A 121 2.65 -11.07 -8.37
CA LEU A 121 1.63 -11.79 -7.61
C LEU A 121 0.88 -12.84 -8.44
N ARG A 122 0.83 -12.68 -9.77
CA ARG A 122 0.06 -13.57 -10.65
C ARG A 122 0.25 -15.07 -10.41
N PRO A 123 1.47 -15.60 -10.21
CA PRO A 123 1.68 -17.05 -9.99
C PRO A 123 1.10 -17.58 -8.68
N TRP A 124 0.76 -16.70 -7.73
CA TRP A 124 0.26 -17.06 -6.40
C TRP A 124 -1.26 -17.16 -6.33
N TYR A 125 -1.96 -16.68 -7.36
CA TYR A 125 -3.42 -16.57 -7.39
C TYR A 125 -4.01 -17.28 -8.61
N GLU A 126 -5.08 -18.01 -8.39
CA GLU A 126 -5.90 -18.58 -9.48
C GLU A 126 -6.75 -17.49 -10.14
N GLU A 127 -7.30 -16.58 -9.32
CA GLU A 127 -8.06 -15.40 -9.76
C GLU A 127 -7.32 -14.10 -9.39
N PRO A 128 -7.55 -12.99 -10.11
CA PRO A 128 -6.89 -11.73 -9.78
C PRO A 128 -7.15 -11.32 -8.33
N PRO A 129 -6.12 -10.92 -7.57
CA PRO A 129 -6.30 -10.43 -6.21
C PRO A 129 -7.03 -9.09 -6.19
N VAL A 130 -7.60 -8.75 -5.02
CA VAL A 130 -8.25 -7.46 -4.81
C VAL A 130 -7.18 -6.41 -4.49
N TYR A 131 -7.29 -5.25 -5.15
CA TYR A 131 -6.37 -4.13 -4.95
C TYR A 131 -7.11 -2.86 -4.50
N SER A 132 -6.50 -2.14 -3.58
CA SER A 132 -6.76 -0.74 -3.25
C SER A 132 -5.54 0.07 -3.70
N PRO A 133 -5.59 0.79 -4.84
CA PRO A 133 -4.40 1.44 -5.37
C PRO A 133 -3.78 2.46 -4.42
N ILE A 134 -4.58 3.39 -3.92
CA ILE A 134 -4.14 4.45 -3.00
C ILE A 134 -5.14 4.55 -1.86
N ASN A 135 -4.64 4.45 -0.62
CA ASN A 135 -5.48 4.60 0.56
C ASN A 135 -5.95 6.05 0.72
N GLU A 136 -7.25 6.22 1.00
CA GLU A 136 -7.86 7.47 1.44
C GLU A 136 -7.35 8.71 0.69
N ILE A 137 -7.56 8.77 -0.62
CA ILE A 137 -7.05 9.84 -1.49
C ILE A 137 -7.40 11.24 -0.93
N SER A 138 -8.59 11.43 -0.36
CA SER A 138 -9.01 12.72 0.19
C SER A 138 -8.27 13.08 1.48
N PHE A 139 -8.04 12.11 2.36
CA PHE A 139 -7.24 12.30 3.58
C PHE A 139 -5.77 12.55 3.24
N THR A 140 -5.20 11.78 2.31
CA THR A 140 -3.84 11.98 1.81
C THR A 140 -3.66 13.38 1.24
N ALA A 141 -4.63 13.86 0.44
CA ALA A 141 -4.58 15.19 -0.14
C ALA A 141 -4.67 16.30 0.92
N TRP A 142 -5.51 16.12 1.93
CA TRP A 142 -5.57 17.00 3.08
C TRP A 142 -4.26 16.99 3.87
N GLY A 143 -3.74 15.81 4.21
CA GLY A 143 -2.50 15.68 4.98
C GLY A 143 -1.28 16.29 4.28
N ILE A 144 -1.18 16.17 2.95
CA ILE A 144 -0.13 16.85 2.17
C ILE A 144 -0.35 18.37 2.20
N ALA A 145 -1.58 18.85 2.03
CA ALA A 145 -1.88 20.28 2.04
C ALA A 145 -1.61 20.94 3.41
N GLU A 146 -1.79 20.18 4.50
CA GLU A 146 -1.45 20.62 5.87
C GLU A 146 0.03 20.39 6.21
N GLY A 147 0.84 19.85 5.28
CA GLY A 147 2.25 19.57 5.49
C GLY A 147 2.53 18.42 6.46
N LEU A 148 1.58 17.53 6.69
CA LEU A 148 1.77 16.32 7.51
C LEU A 148 2.54 15.25 6.74
N PHE A 149 2.31 15.15 5.44
CA PHE A 149 3.00 14.27 4.50
C PHE A 149 3.80 15.11 3.50
N PRO A 150 5.10 15.35 3.74
CA PRO A 150 5.92 16.18 2.85
C PRO A 150 6.01 15.64 1.43
N THR A 151 5.94 16.52 0.46
CA THR A 151 6.19 16.23 -0.96
C THR A 151 7.30 17.09 -1.51
N THR A 152 7.88 16.68 -2.63
CA THR A 152 8.83 17.47 -3.42
C THR A 152 8.22 17.65 -4.82
N PRO A 153 7.95 18.91 -5.29
CA PRO A 153 7.90 20.13 -4.48
C PRO A 153 6.80 20.11 -3.40
N PRO A 154 6.85 21.01 -2.41
CA PRO A 154 5.86 21.06 -1.34
C PRO A 154 4.43 21.26 -1.86
N GLY A 155 3.49 20.41 -1.38
CA GLY A 155 2.08 20.47 -1.73
C GLY A 155 1.20 21.25 -0.73
N VAL A 156 1.84 22.02 0.18
CA VAL A 156 1.12 22.80 1.21
C VAL A 156 0.14 23.78 0.57
N GLY A 157 -1.10 23.78 1.05
CA GLY A 157 -2.19 24.61 0.54
C GLY A 157 -2.79 24.14 -0.79
N GLN A 158 -2.30 23.03 -1.39
CA GLN A 158 -2.66 22.60 -2.74
C GLN A 158 -3.55 21.33 -2.78
N SER A 159 -4.45 21.17 -1.81
CA SER A 159 -5.25 19.96 -1.63
C SER A 159 -5.92 19.45 -2.93
N GLU A 160 -6.51 20.36 -3.72
CA GLU A 160 -7.18 19.97 -4.98
C GLU A 160 -6.20 19.46 -6.04
N LEU A 161 -5.04 20.10 -6.20
CA LEU A 161 -4.01 19.65 -7.14
C LEU A 161 -3.43 18.31 -6.73
N VAL A 162 -3.17 18.14 -5.44
CA VAL A 162 -2.70 16.88 -4.85
C VAL A 162 -3.73 15.78 -5.11
N LYS A 163 -5.00 16.03 -4.82
CA LYS A 163 -6.07 15.05 -5.05
C LYS A 163 -6.17 14.64 -6.51
N ARG A 164 -6.10 15.60 -7.44
CA ARG A 164 -6.10 15.31 -8.89
C ARG A 164 -4.92 14.44 -9.30
N GLN A 165 -3.74 14.69 -8.76
CA GLN A 165 -2.54 13.90 -9.07
C GLN A 165 -2.67 12.46 -8.57
N LEU A 166 -3.14 12.25 -7.34
CA LEU A 166 -3.40 10.93 -6.77
C LEU A 166 -4.46 10.16 -7.58
N VAL A 167 -5.54 10.84 -7.99
CA VAL A 167 -6.57 10.22 -8.84
C VAL A 167 -6.03 9.84 -10.21
N ARG A 168 -5.17 10.67 -10.82
CA ARG A 168 -4.50 10.32 -12.08
C ARG A 168 -3.63 9.08 -11.93
N ALA A 169 -2.85 9.00 -10.85
CA ALA A 169 -2.02 7.84 -10.55
C ALA A 169 -2.87 6.57 -10.39
N ALA A 170 -3.94 6.63 -9.58
CA ALA A 170 -4.82 5.49 -9.31
C ALA A 170 -5.59 4.98 -10.54
N LYS A 171 -5.80 5.83 -11.57
CA LYS A 171 -6.55 5.49 -12.80
C LYS A 171 -5.66 5.14 -13.99
N LYS A 172 -4.34 5.32 -13.89
CA LYS A 172 -3.44 5.04 -15.03
C LYS A 172 -3.41 3.54 -15.31
N LYS A 173 -3.74 3.19 -16.56
CA LYS A 173 -3.64 1.82 -17.08
C LYS A 173 -2.21 1.51 -17.49
#